data_79806092933752f1afb1a58fd8320714
#
_entry.id   79806092933752f1afb1a58fd8320714
#
_cell.length_a   1.000
_cell.length_b   1.000
_cell.length_c   1.000
_cell.angle_alpha   90.00
_cell.angle_beta   90.00
_cell.angle_gamma   90.00
#
_symmetry.space_group_name_H-M   'P 1'
#
loop_
_entity.id
_entity.type
_entity.pdbx_description
1 polymer ?
#
loop_
_entity_poly.entity_id
_entity_poly.type
_entity_poly.pdbx_seq_one_letter_code
_entity_poly.pdbx_strand_id
1 'polypeptide(L)'
;MKVLVLNCGSSSIKYKLFEMTTKEVLAQGGIEKIGLPGSFLKLTLPNGEKKILEKDVPEHTTGVQFIFDTLTNAEYGAVNNLHEIKAVGHRVLHGGTKFSGSVLIDDAVIAAVEECCDLGPLHNPANLKGIYAVQKLLPEVPQVAVFDTAFHQTMPDYAYLYPIPYQYFEKYGIRRYGFHGTSHRYVSKRVCEYLGIPQEGSKIITCHIGNGGSIAAVKDGKCIDTTMGLTPLEGLMMGTRCGDIDGGAITYIMKKEGLTPDEMSTLLNKKSGVLGMFEKSSDMRELEDAVARGEERAILTENMYFYRITKYIGAYTAAMDGVDVILFTGGVGENQATARSGVCKTLGYLGVKIDPEKNKVRGKEAIISTDDSKVKVVVIPTDEELMIATDTMDILNSMNK
;
A
#
# COMPACT_ATOMS: atom_id res chain seq x y z
N MET A 1 3.28 -13.75 -21.92
CA MET A 1 4.58 -13.50 -21.24
C MET A 1 4.36 -13.64 -19.73
N LYS A 2 5.07 -14.59 -19.10
CA LYS A 2 4.92 -14.83 -17.66
C LYS A 2 5.81 -13.89 -16.85
N VAL A 3 5.21 -13.16 -15.92
CA VAL A 3 5.88 -12.22 -15.00
C VAL A 3 5.60 -12.64 -13.57
N LEU A 4 6.67 -12.85 -12.80
CA LEU A 4 6.59 -13.10 -11.36
C LEU A 4 6.68 -11.77 -10.60
N VAL A 5 5.78 -11.56 -9.65
CA VAL A 5 5.82 -10.42 -8.74
C VAL A 5 6.19 -10.90 -7.35
N LEU A 6 7.15 -10.24 -6.72
CA LEU A 6 7.60 -10.50 -5.35
C LEU A 6 7.42 -9.26 -4.48
N ASN A 7 6.90 -9.48 -3.28
CA ASN A 7 6.81 -8.49 -2.21
C ASN A 7 7.45 -9.08 -0.96
N CYS A 8 8.70 -8.70 -0.70
CA CYS A 8 9.52 -9.21 0.39
C CYS A 8 9.42 -8.30 1.63
N GLY A 9 8.81 -8.79 2.69
CA GLY A 9 8.84 -8.18 4.01
C GLY A 9 9.93 -8.78 4.89
N SER A 10 10.08 -8.26 6.12
CA SER A 10 11.13 -8.70 7.07
C SER A 10 11.07 -10.19 7.41
N SER A 11 9.88 -10.76 7.51
CA SER A 11 9.65 -12.17 7.88
C SER A 11 8.66 -12.88 6.95
N SER A 12 8.38 -12.32 5.79
CA SER A 12 7.44 -12.91 4.81
C SER A 12 7.80 -12.55 3.38
N ILE A 13 7.38 -13.39 2.43
CA ILE A 13 7.42 -13.10 1.00
C ILE A 13 6.05 -13.42 0.42
N LYS A 14 5.41 -12.46 -0.23
CA LYS A 14 4.22 -12.71 -1.05
C LYS A 14 4.59 -12.75 -2.51
N TYR A 15 3.93 -13.61 -3.28
CA TYR A 15 4.17 -13.72 -4.71
C TYR A 15 2.89 -13.93 -5.50
N LYS A 16 2.90 -13.43 -6.75
CA LYS A 16 1.94 -13.77 -7.81
C LYS A 16 2.68 -13.98 -9.12
N LEU A 17 2.30 -15.01 -9.86
CA LEU A 17 2.75 -15.25 -11.23
C LEU A 17 1.61 -14.94 -12.18
N PHE A 18 1.86 -14.05 -13.13
CA PHE A 18 0.88 -13.64 -14.13
C PHE A 18 1.22 -14.14 -15.52
N GLU A 19 0.20 -14.50 -16.30
CA GLU A 19 0.27 -14.50 -17.76
C GLU A 19 -0.18 -13.13 -18.27
N MET A 20 0.77 -12.31 -18.73
CA MET A 20 0.51 -10.90 -19.03
C MET A 20 -0.31 -10.67 -20.29
N THR A 21 -0.43 -11.65 -21.19
CA THR A 21 -1.27 -11.56 -22.39
C THR A 21 -2.76 -11.51 -22.02
N THR A 22 -3.15 -12.29 -21.02
CA THR A 22 -4.53 -12.39 -20.52
C THR A 22 -4.73 -11.65 -19.19
N LYS A 23 -3.66 -11.26 -18.51
CA LYS A 23 -3.61 -10.75 -17.13
C LYS A 23 -4.12 -11.76 -16.10
N GLU A 24 -4.10 -13.03 -16.42
CA GLU A 24 -4.53 -14.11 -15.54
C GLU A 24 -3.47 -14.43 -14.48
N VAL A 25 -3.91 -14.69 -13.25
CA VAL A 25 -3.05 -15.17 -12.17
C VAL A 25 -2.88 -16.68 -12.30
N LEU A 26 -1.69 -17.13 -12.63
CA LEU A 26 -1.34 -18.56 -12.76
C LEU A 26 -1.04 -19.22 -11.41
N ALA A 27 -0.44 -18.48 -10.49
CA ALA A 27 -0.15 -18.93 -9.14
C ALA A 27 -0.04 -17.74 -8.19
N GLN A 28 -0.44 -17.94 -6.94
CA GLN A 28 -0.26 -16.94 -5.89
C GLN A 28 -0.07 -17.61 -4.54
N GLY A 29 0.70 -16.95 -3.68
CA GLY A 29 0.95 -17.46 -2.35
C GLY A 29 1.81 -16.55 -1.51
N GLY A 30 2.27 -17.10 -0.37
CA GLY A 30 3.18 -16.39 0.49
C GLY A 30 3.87 -17.30 1.48
N ILE A 31 5.08 -16.94 1.84
CA ILE A 31 5.85 -17.55 2.92
C ILE A 31 5.71 -16.67 4.14
N GLU A 32 5.47 -17.30 5.27
CA GLU A 32 5.36 -16.65 6.57
C GLU A 32 6.42 -17.19 7.53
N LYS A 33 6.78 -16.36 8.51
CA LYS A 33 7.74 -16.67 9.58
C LYS A 33 9.17 -17.00 9.08
N ILE A 34 9.65 -16.30 8.07
CA ILE A 34 11.05 -16.43 7.60
C ILE A 34 11.99 -16.07 8.76
N GLY A 35 13.01 -16.93 9.02
CA GLY A 35 13.93 -16.77 10.14
C GLY A 35 13.36 -17.12 11.51
N LEU A 36 12.16 -17.65 11.58
CA LEU A 36 11.47 -18.03 12.81
C LEU A 36 11.04 -19.51 12.75
N PRO A 37 10.87 -20.18 13.90
CA PRO A 37 10.37 -21.55 13.93
C PRO A 37 8.97 -21.69 13.33
N GLY A 38 8.74 -22.77 12.59
CA GLY A 38 7.45 -23.09 12.00
C GLY A 38 7.09 -22.23 10.80
N SER A 39 8.07 -21.93 9.96
CA SER A 39 7.83 -21.28 8.67
C SER A 39 7.05 -22.19 7.72
N PHE A 40 6.24 -21.59 6.86
CA PHE A 40 5.42 -22.31 5.89
C PHE A 40 5.13 -21.44 4.67
N LEU A 41 4.83 -22.10 3.54
CA LEU A 41 4.29 -21.48 2.35
C LEU A 41 2.81 -21.79 2.24
N LYS A 42 1.98 -20.77 2.09
CA LYS A 42 0.56 -20.87 1.79
C LYS A 42 0.36 -20.62 0.30
N LEU A 43 -0.10 -21.63 -0.41
CA LEU A 43 -0.39 -21.60 -1.83
C LEU A 43 -1.90 -21.53 -2.05
N THR A 44 -2.35 -20.69 -2.99
CA THR A 44 -3.72 -20.71 -3.49
C THR A 44 -3.69 -21.20 -4.93
N LEU A 45 -4.36 -22.31 -5.19
CA LEU A 45 -4.49 -22.91 -6.52
C LEU A 45 -5.53 -22.16 -7.38
N PRO A 46 -5.52 -22.31 -8.72
CA PRO A 46 -6.49 -21.64 -9.60
C PRO A 46 -7.95 -22.00 -9.29
N ASN A 47 -8.22 -23.18 -8.74
CA ASN A 47 -9.55 -23.58 -8.28
C ASN A 47 -9.99 -22.96 -6.94
N GLY A 48 -9.13 -22.12 -6.33
CA GLY A 48 -9.37 -21.48 -5.02
C GLY A 48 -8.97 -22.33 -3.80
N GLU A 49 -8.56 -23.58 -3.99
CA GLU A 49 -8.04 -24.43 -2.92
C GLU A 49 -6.77 -23.87 -2.33
N LYS A 50 -6.62 -23.98 -1.01
CA LYS A 50 -5.43 -23.52 -0.28
C LYS A 50 -4.64 -24.70 0.24
N LYS A 51 -3.35 -24.75 -0.09
CA LYS A 51 -2.40 -25.72 0.46
C LYS A 51 -1.42 -25.01 1.39
N ILE A 52 -1.02 -25.67 2.46
CA ILE A 52 0.05 -25.22 3.37
C ILE A 52 1.20 -26.21 3.21
N LEU A 53 2.37 -25.69 2.86
CA LEU A 53 3.59 -26.46 2.71
C LEU A 53 4.57 -26.03 3.80
N GLU A 54 4.86 -26.93 4.74
CA GLU A 54 5.79 -26.66 5.82
C GLU A 54 7.22 -26.91 5.35
N LYS A 55 8.10 -25.97 5.61
CA LYS A 55 9.55 -26.06 5.34
C LYS A 55 10.25 -25.04 6.20
N ASP A 56 11.41 -25.40 6.74
CA ASP A 56 12.26 -24.44 7.43
C ASP A 56 12.84 -23.45 6.43
N VAL A 57 12.58 -22.15 6.65
CA VAL A 57 12.98 -21.04 5.78
C VAL A 57 13.80 -20.06 6.63
N PRO A 58 15.13 -20.30 6.79
CA PRO A 58 15.97 -19.47 7.64
C PRO A 58 16.20 -18.06 7.08
N GLU A 59 16.11 -17.88 5.76
CA GLU A 59 16.38 -16.61 5.07
C GLU A 59 15.63 -16.46 3.75
N HIS A 60 15.65 -15.25 3.16
CA HIS A 60 14.91 -14.92 1.96
C HIS A 60 15.34 -15.71 0.73
N THR A 61 16.65 -16.04 0.57
CA THR A 61 17.10 -16.85 -0.57
C THR A 61 16.46 -18.24 -0.54
N THR A 62 16.42 -18.88 0.64
CA THR A 62 15.70 -20.15 0.82
C THR A 62 14.20 -20.01 0.53
N GLY A 63 13.62 -18.87 0.91
CA GLY A 63 12.21 -18.57 0.63
C GLY A 63 11.94 -18.44 -0.88
N VAL A 64 12.75 -17.68 -1.62
CA VAL A 64 12.61 -17.54 -3.07
C VAL A 64 12.82 -18.88 -3.77
N GLN A 65 13.81 -19.68 -3.35
CA GLN A 65 13.99 -21.04 -3.86
C GLN A 65 12.75 -21.91 -3.61
N PHE A 66 12.15 -21.81 -2.43
CA PHE A 66 10.93 -22.56 -2.11
C PHE A 66 9.75 -22.15 -2.98
N ILE A 67 9.62 -20.87 -3.33
CA ILE A 67 8.64 -20.40 -4.30
C ILE A 67 8.90 -21.01 -5.67
N PHE A 68 10.15 -21.04 -6.13
CA PHE A 68 10.52 -21.62 -7.43
C PHE A 68 10.26 -23.12 -7.50
N ASP A 69 10.59 -23.87 -6.43
CA ASP A 69 10.28 -25.30 -6.29
C ASP A 69 8.76 -25.53 -6.36
N THR A 70 8.00 -24.63 -5.73
CA THR A 70 6.52 -24.67 -5.74
C THR A 70 5.94 -24.39 -7.13
N LEU A 71 6.47 -23.38 -7.83
CA LEU A 71 6.02 -23.01 -9.17
C LEU A 71 6.29 -24.09 -10.22
N THR A 72 7.34 -24.91 -10.05
CA THR A 72 7.73 -26.00 -10.96
C THR A 72 7.30 -27.39 -10.47
N ASN A 73 6.53 -27.48 -9.40
CA ASN A 73 6.09 -28.75 -8.85
C ASN A 73 5.18 -29.49 -9.85
N ALA A 74 5.38 -30.82 -10.01
CA ALA A 74 4.66 -31.63 -10.99
C ALA A 74 3.15 -31.75 -10.71
N GLU A 75 2.72 -31.59 -9.45
CA GLU A 75 1.31 -31.80 -9.05
C GLU A 75 0.51 -30.46 -9.10
N TYR A 76 1.12 -29.38 -8.65
CA TYR A 76 0.41 -28.09 -8.46
C TYR A 76 1.19 -26.87 -8.98
N GLY A 77 2.28 -27.09 -9.69
CA GLY A 77 3.07 -26.01 -10.28
C GLY A 77 2.35 -25.31 -11.45
N ALA A 78 2.75 -24.08 -11.69
CA ALA A 78 2.17 -23.23 -12.74
C ALA A 78 3.05 -23.12 -13.99
N VAL A 79 4.28 -23.65 -13.94
CA VAL A 79 5.26 -23.69 -15.04
C VAL A 79 5.96 -25.04 -15.09
N ASN A 80 6.37 -25.47 -16.29
CA ASN A 80 7.15 -26.69 -16.43
C ASN A 80 8.62 -26.51 -16.03
N ASN A 81 9.13 -25.28 -16.21
CA ASN A 81 10.48 -24.91 -15.83
C ASN A 81 10.57 -23.39 -15.60
N LEU A 82 11.60 -22.94 -14.89
CA LEU A 82 11.79 -21.54 -14.53
C LEU A 82 12.08 -20.61 -15.73
N HIS A 83 12.57 -21.12 -16.87
CA HIS A 83 12.82 -20.33 -18.08
C HIS A 83 11.52 -19.77 -18.71
N GLU A 84 10.36 -20.25 -18.30
CA GLU A 84 9.08 -19.67 -18.70
C GLU A 84 8.82 -18.31 -18.04
N ILE A 85 9.44 -18.03 -16.88
CA ILE A 85 9.39 -16.74 -16.21
C ILE A 85 10.32 -15.78 -16.95
N LYS A 86 9.74 -14.74 -17.56
CA LYS A 86 10.47 -13.82 -18.42
C LYS A 86 10.97 -12.57 -17.71
N ALA A 87 10.39 -12.26 -16.56
CA ALA A 87 10.81 -11.16 -15.72
C ALA A 87 10.30 -11.32 -14.29
N VAL A 88 10.95 -10.59 -13.36
CA VAL A 88 10.52 -10.47 -11.98
C VAL A 88 10.31 -9.00 -11.63
N GLY A 89 9.10 -8.65 -11.17
CA GLY A 89 8.80 -7.35 -10.60
C GLY A 89 8.90 -7.39 -9.09
N HIS A 90 9.59 -6.41 -8.51
CA HIS A 90 9.75 -6.28 -7.07
C HIS A 90 9.03 -5.04 -6.55
N ARG A 91 8.20 -5.19 -5.52
CA ARG A 91 7.80 -4.06 -4.73
C ARG A 91 8.97 -3.60 -3.88
N VAL A 92 9.34 -2.32 -4.00
CA VAL A 92 10.35 -1.66 -3.16
C VAL A 92 9.67 -0.51 -2.43
N LEU A 93 9.85 -0.43 -1.11
CA LEU A 93 9.15 0.59 -0.33
C LEU A 93 9.63 1.99 -0.72
N HIS A 94 10.93 2.26 -0.62
CA HIS A 94 11.47 3.62 -0.68
C HIS A 94 12.53 3.77 -1.77
N GLY A 95 12.27 4.67 -2.72
CA GLY A 95 13.19 5.01 -3.80
C GLY A 95 13.88 6.38 -3.63
N GLY A 96 13.69 7.03 -2.50
CA GLY A 96 14.20 8.39 -2.27
C GLY A 96 13.62 9.39 -3.27
N THR A 97 14.43 10.37 -3.64
CA THR A 97 14.12 11.34 -4.70
C THR A 97 14.63 10.91 -6.08
N LYS A 98 15.32 9.76 -6.16
CA LYS A 98 16.00 9.29 -7.38
C LYS A 98 15.05 8.65 -8.39
N PHE A 99 13.92 8.10 -7.94
CA PHE A 99 12.99 7.37 -8.79
C PHE A 99 11.59 7.97 -8.77
N SER A 100 11.14 8.42 -9.92
CA SER A 100 9.77 8.90 -10.17
C SER A 100 8.92 7.91 -10.95
N GLY A 101 9.43 6.70 -11.17
CA GLY A 101 8.79 5.61 -11.89
C GLY A 101 9.46 4.27 -11.59
N SER A 102 8.93 3.23 -12.21
CA SER A 102 9.49 1.89 -12.15
C SER A 102 10.74 1.80 -13.03
N VAL A 103 11.75 1.03 -12.61
CA VAL A 103 13.05 0.94 -13.31
C VAL A 103 13.56 -0.49 -13.39
N LEU A 104 14.31 -0.80 -14.46
CA LEU A 104 15.10 -2.02 -14.55
C LEU A 104 16.18 -1.99 -13.46
N ILE A 105 16.33 -3.09 -12.74
CA ILE A 105 17.31 -3.20 -11.66
C ILE A 105 18.70 -3.48 -12.26
N ASP A 106 19.63 -2.60 -11.95
CA ASP A 106 21.06 -2.71 -12.16
C ASP A 106 21.80 -2.38 -10.86
N ASP A 107 23.13 -2.41 -10.89
CA ASP A 107 23.96 -2.10 -9.71
C ASP A 107 23.73 -0.67 -9.19
N ALA A 108 23.44 0.28 -10.07
CA ALA A 108 23.18 1.65 -9.67
C ALA A 108 21.82 1.79 -8.94
N VAL A 109 20.81 1.06 -9.40
CA VAL A 109 19.50 0.99 -8.74
C VAL A 109 19.63 0.32 -7.37
N ILE A 110 20.39 -0.78 -7.28
CA ILE A 110 20.64 -1.47 -6.01
C ILE A 110 21.31 -0.51 -5.00
N ALA A 111 22.39 0.16 -5.41
CA ALA A 111 23.08 1.12 -4.55
C ALA A 111 22.15 2.25 -4.08
N ALA A 112 21.28 2.76 -4.96
CA ALA A 112 20.32 3.79 -4.60
C ALA A 112 19.25 3.29 -3.61
N VAL A 113 18.83 2.03 -3.70
CA VAL A 113 17.89 1.42 -2.74
C VAL A 113 18.59 1.17 -1.40
N GLU A 114 19.88 0.80 -1.41
CA GLU A 114 20.71 0.66 -0.19
C GLU A 114 20.83 1.99 0.55
N GLU A 115 21.10 3.09 -0.14
CA GLU A 115 21.14 4.44 0.44
C GLU A 115 19.80 4.84 1.12
N CYS A 116 18.69 4.29 0.64
CA CYS A 116 17.36 4.54 1.20
C CYS A 116 17.01 3.60 2.37
N CYS A 117 17.89 2.70 2.81
CA CYS A 117 17.61 1.80 3.93
C CYS A 117 17.35 2.56 5.25
N ASP A 118 18.03 3.68 5.48
CA ASP A 118 17.81 4.51 6.67
C ASP A 118 16.41 5.18 6.67
N LEU A 119 15.84 5.42 5.49
CA LEU A 119 14.48 5.97 5.34
C LEU A 119 13.40 4.89 5.45
N GLY A 120 13.73 3.64 5.12
CA GLY A 120 12.83 2.50 5.16
C GLY A 120 13.43 1.27 5.87
N PRO A 121 13.90 1.38 7.12
CA PRO A 121 14.73 0.35 7.77
C PRO A 121 14.02 -0.99 7.97
N LEU A 122 12.69 -1.00 8.03
CA LEU A 122 11.89 -2.21 8.20
C LEU A 122 11.59 -2.93 6.88
N HIS A 123 11.81 -2.28 5.72
CA HIS A 123 11.34 -2.80 4.42
C HIS A 123 12.45 -2.88 3.38
N ASN A 124 13.20 -1.80 3.12
CA ASN A 124 14.21 -1.77 2.06
C ASN A 124 15.25 -2.89 2.19
N PRO A 125 15.80 -3.20 3.39
CA PRO A 125 16.73 -4.32 3.53
C PRO A 125 16.11 -5.67 3.15
N ALA A 126 14.82 -5.89 3.43
CA ALA A 126 14.11 -7.11 3.05
C ALA A 126 13.82 -7.15 1.55
N ASN A 127 13.48 -6.00 0.94
CA ASN A 127 13.29 -5.91 -0.51
C ASN A 127 14.58 -6.25 -1.25
N LEU A 128 15.74 -5.73 -0.81
CA LEU A 128 17.05 -6.05 -1.37
C LEU A 128 17.39 -7.55 -1.26
N LYS A 129 17.08 -8.20 -0.12
CA LYS A 129 17.27 -9.65 0.02
C LYS A 129 16.50 -10.44 -1.03
N GLY A 130 15.28 -10.00 -1.37
CA GLY A 130 14.50 -10.60 -2.45
C GLY A 130 15.14 -10.42 -3.82
N ILE A 131 15.65 -9.22 -4.11
CA ILE A 131 16.37 -8.92 -5.37
C ILE A 131 17.61 -9.78 -5.49
N TYR A 132 18.47 -9.81 -4.46
CA TYR A 132 19.69 -10.64 -4.45
C TYR A 132 19.39 -12.14 -4.57
N ALA A 133 18.32 -12.62 -3.94
CA ALA A 133 17.90 -14.01 -4.07
C ALA A 133 17.55 -14.37 -5.52
N VAL A 134 16.82 -13.50 -6.22
CA VAL A 134 16.50 -13.71 -7.64
C VAL A 134 17.75 -13.62 -8.51
N GLN A 135 18.65 -12.65 -8.29
CA GLN A 135 19.93 -12.56 -9.02
C GLN A 135 20.76 -13.84 -8.91
N LYS A 136 20.78 -14.43 -7.71
CA LYS A 136 21.53 -15.67 -7.46
C LYS A 136 20.89 -16.89 -8.12
N LEU A 137 19.58 -16.99 -8.11
CA LEU A 137 18.82 -18.18 -8.53
C LEU A 137 18.45 -18.16 -10.02
N LEU A 138 18.20 -16.96 -10.58
CA LEU A 138 17.82 -16.71 -11.96
C LEU A 138 18.60 -15.53 -12.54
N PRO A 139 19.93 -15.62 -12.71
CA PRO A 139 20.80 -14.49 -13.07
C PRO A 139 20.46 -13.87 -14.43
N GLU A 140 19.88 -14.64 -15.37
CA GLU A 140 19.54 -14.17 -16.71
C GLU A 140 18.16 -13.50 -16.80
N VAL A 141 17.36 -13.54 -15.72
CA VAL A 141 16.00 -12.99 -15.73
C VAL A 141 16.03 -11.51 -15.32
N PRO A 142 15.56 -10.60 -16.19
CA PRO A 142 15.51 -9.19 -15.86
C PRO A 142 14.57 -8.92 -14.68
N GLN A 143 14.99 -8.00 -13.82
CA GLN A 143 14.25 -7.60 -12.62
C GLN A 143 13.88 -6.13 -12.68
N VAL A 144 12.69 -5.77 -12.21
CA VAL A 144 12.17 -4.39 -12.19
C VAL A 144 11.80 -4.00 -10.77
N ALA A 145 12.26 -2.83 -10.33
CA ALA A 145 11.86 -2.22 -9.07
C ALA A 145 10.66 -1.28 -9.29
N VAL A 146 9.61 -1.49 -8.50
CA VAL A 146 8.42 -0.63 -8.46
C VAL A 146 8.31 -0.03 -7.06
N PHE A 147 8.42 1.30 -6.98
CA PHE A 147 8.55 2.01 -5.71
C PHE A 147 7.21 2.53 -5.20
N ASP A 148 6.91 2.29 -3.92
CA ASP A 148 5.72 2.84 -3.26
C ASP A 148 5.72 4.37 -3.25
N THR A 149 6.89 5.00 -3.28
CA THR A 149 7.06 6.46 -3.26
C THR A 149 7.00 7.12 -4.64
N ALA A 150 7.14 6.36 -5.73
CA ALA A 150 7.33 6.93 -7.08
C ALA A 150 6.13 7.75 -7.57
N PHE A 151 4.90 7.29 -7.34
CA PHE A 151 3.68 7.99 -7.75
C PHE A 151 3.55 9.38 -7.11
N HIS A 152 4.09 9.55 -5.91
CA HIS A 152 4.03 10.80 -5.15
C HIS A 152 5.14 11.81 -5.50
N GLN A 153 6.07 11.46 -6.40
CA GLN A 153 7.15 12.38 -6.80
C GLN A 153 6.67 13.58 -7.65
N THR A 154 5.41 13.58 -8.06
CA THR A 154 4.79 14.71 -8.78
C THR A 154 4.23 15.79 -7.85
N MET A 155 4.31 15.60 -6.52
CA MET A 155 3.92 16.64 -5.56
C MET A 155 4.78 17.91 -5.74
N PRO A 156 4.17 19.11 -5.68
CA PRO A 156 4.93 20.36 -5.70
C PRO A 156 5.71 20.52 -4.38
N ASP A 157 6.76 21.34 -4.43
CA ASP A 157 7.68 21.54 -3.30
C ASP A 157 7.00 22.06 -2.03
N TYR A 158 6.07 22.97 -2.16
CA TYR A 158 5.29 23.50 -1.03
C TYR A 158 4.37 22.46 -0.38
N ALA A 159 4.08 21.34 -1.04
CA ALA A 159 3.28 20.22 -0.48
C ALA A 159 4.15 19.16 0.20
N TYR A 160 5.35 18.90 -0.33
CA TYR A 160 6.21 17.86 0.24
C TYR A 160 7.22 18.35 1.29
N LEU A 161 7.58 19.65 1.32
CA LEU A 161 8.52 20.19 2.30
C LEU A 161 7.85 20.35 3.68
N TYR A 162 8.57 19.97 4.72
CA TYR A 162 8.17 20.30 6.08
C TYR A 162 8.66 21.70 6.47
N PRO A 163 7.88 22.48 7.22
CA PRO A 163 8.27 23.83 7.66
C PRO A 163 9.27 23.79 8.85
N ILE A 164 10.40 23.15 8.63
CA ILE A 164 11.57 23.07 9.53
C ILE A 164 12.79 23.64 8.81
N PRO A 165 13.94 23.89 9.47
CA PRO A 165 15.10 24.45 8.79
C PRO A 165 15.46 23.67 7.52
N TYR A 166 15.53 24.39 6.38
CA TYR A 166 15.68 23.82 5.04
C TYR A 166 16.91 22.92 4.89
N GLN A 167 17.96 23.18 5.65
CA GLN A 167 19.17 22.34 5.69
C GLN A 167 18.90 20.85 5.98
N TYR A 168 17.81 20.49 6.65
CA TYR A 168 17.47 19.10 6.93
C TYR A 168 16.94 18.39 5.68
N PHE A 169 16.27 19.11 4.80
CA PHE A 169 15.94 18.61 3.48
C PHE A 169 17.22 18.42 2.64
N GLU A 170 18.08 19.44 2.57
CA GLU A 170 19.30 19.36 1.75
C GLU A 170 20.25 18.25 2.21
N LYS A 171 20.43 18.10 3.53
CA LYS A 171 21.42 17.17 4.09
C LYS A 171 20.90 15.74 4.20
N TYR A 172 19.63 15.56 4.54
CA TYR A 172 19.07 14.25 4.90
C TYR A 172 17.88 13.83 4.05
N GLY A 173 17.45 14.66 3.11
CA GLY A 173 16.27 14.39 2.30
C GLY A 173 14.97 14.36 3.10
N ILE A 174 14.90 15.09 4.23
CA ILE A 174 13.70 15.11 5.09
C ILE A 174 12.59 15.88 4.40
N ARG A 175 11.63 15.14 3.88
CA ARG A 175 10.42 15.63 3.20
C ARG A 175 9.30 14.60 3.29
N ARG A 176 8.10 14.97 2.88
CA ARG A 176 7.02 14.01 2.60
C ARG A 176 7.35 13.22 1.33
N TYR A 177 7.33 11.90 1.41
CA TYR A 177 7.47 11.00 0.25
C TYR A 177 6.14 10.36 -0.11
N GLY A 178 5.37 9.93 0.88
CA GLY A 178 4.14 9.17 0.67
C GLY A 178 4.41 7.70 0.33
N PHE A 179 3.41 6.86 0.57
CA PHE A 179 3.49 5.40 0.35
C PHE A 179 2.17 4.90 -0.22
N HIS A 180 2.03 3.60 -0.45
CA HIS A 180 0.94 2.99 -1.21
C HIS A 180 0.79 3.58 -2.63
N GLY A 181 1.87 4.16 -3.18
CA GLY A 181 1.82 4.86 -4.46
C GLY A 181 1.39 3.96 -5.61
N THR A 182 1.79 2.68 -5.61
CA THR A 182 1.35 1.70 -6.60
C THR A 182 -0.16 1.50 -6.56
N SER A 183 -0.75 1.40 -5.35
CA SER A 183 -2.19 1.32 -5.17
C SER A 183 -2.91 2.59 -5.62
N HIS A 184 -2.48 3.76 -5.14
CA HIS A 184 -3.08 5.04 -5.52
C HIS A 184 -3.05 5.27 -7.03
N ARG A 185 -1.94 4.94 -7.69
CA ARG A 185 -1.80 5.02 -9.15
C ARG A 185 -2.74 4.05 -9.87
N TYR A 186 -2.80 2.80 -9.41
CA TYR A 186 -3.69 1.80 -10.00
C TYR A 186 -5.16 2.24 -9.92
N VAL A 187 -5.64 2.55 -8.71
CA VAL A 187 -7.07 2.83 -8.51
C VAL A 187 -7.51 4.16 -9.10
N SER A 188 -6.64 5.18 -9.13
CA SER A 188 -6.97 6.47 -9.75
C SER A 188 -7.09 6.36 -11.27
N LYS A 189 -6.25 5.55 -11.91
CA LYS A 189 -6.38 5.22 -13.33
C LYS A 189 -7.62 4.38 -13.59
N ARG A 190 -7.82 3.33 -12.79
CA ARG A 190 -8.92 2.38 -12.96
C ARG A 190 -10.29 3.03 -12.79
N VAL A 191 -10.45 3.96 -11.85
CA VAL A 191 -11.74 4.65 -11.66
C VAL A 191 -12.09 5.53 -12.86
N CYS A 192 -11.12 6.16 -13.52
CA CYS A 192 -11.36 6.91 -14.75
C CYS A 192 -11.87 5.97 -15.86
N GLU A 193 -11.24 4.82 -16.03
CA GLU A 193 -11.70 3.80 -16.99
C GLU A 193 -13.10 3.29 -16.63
N TYR A 194 -13.36 3.01 -15.37
CA TYR A 194 -14.64 2.50 -14.88
C TYR A 194 -15.79 3.49 -15.06
N LEU A 195 -15.53 4.78 -14.85
CA LEU A 195 -16.52 5.84 -15.01
C LEU A 195 -16.59 6.39 -16.45
N GLY A 196 -15.67 6.00 -17.34
CA GLY A 196 -15.58 6.54 -18.70
C GLY A 196 -15.19 8.02 -18.76
N ILE A 197 -14.37 8.49 -17.80
CA ILE A 197 -13.89 9.88 -17.74
C ILE A 197 -12.39 9.95 -18.03
N PRO A 198 -11.88 11.07 -18.59
CA PRO A 198 -10.44 11.25 -18.80
C PRO A 198 -9.73 11.49 -17.45
N GLN A 199 -8.45 11.15 -17.40
CA GLN A 199 -7.60 11.55 -16.26
C GLN A 199 -7.33 13.04 -16.25
N GLU A 200 -7.12 13.63 -17.43
CA GLU A 200 -6.96 15.07 -17.58
C GLU A 200 -8.26 15.80 -17.19
N GLY A 201 -8.15 16.85 -16.39
CA GLY A 201 -9.27 17.60 -15.82
C GLY A 201 -9.92 16.95 -14.61
N SER A 202 -9.59 15.69 -14.27
CA SER A 202 -10.19 15.01 -13.12
C SER A 202 -9.54 15.38 -11.78
N LYS A 203 -10.35 15.41 -10.72
CA LYS A 203 -9.96 15.65 -9.32
C LYS A 203 -10.44 14.48 -8.47
N ILE A 204 -9.52 13.58 -8.13
CA ILE A 204 -9.83 12.31 -7.47
C ILE A 204 -9.16 12.26 -6.10
N ILE A 205 -9.91 11.91 -5.09
CA ILE A 205 -9.37 11.56 -3.76
C ILE A 205 -9.40 10.05 -3.63
N THR A 206 -8.23 9.43 -3.50
CA THR A 206 -8.10 7.98 -3.34
C THR A 206 -7.84 7.65 -1.87
N CYS A 207 -8.73 6.87 -1.26
CA CYS A 207 -8.67 6.46 0.14
C CYS A 207 -8.28 4.98 0.21
N HIS A 208 -6.98 4.70 0.35
CA HIS A 208 -6.47 3.35 0.61
C HIS A 208 -6.54 3.08 2.10
N ILE A 209 -7.55 2.34 2.53
CA ILE A 209 -7.86 2.13 3.95
C ILE A 209 -7.79 0.64 4.27
N GLY A 210 -6.76 0.27 5.02
CA GLY A 210 -6.50 -1.10 5.51
C GLY A 210 -5.94 -1.06 6.93
N ASN A 211 -5.12 -2.04 7.31
CA ASN A 211 -4.38 -1.99 8.57
C ASN A 211 -3.38 -0.81 8.58
N GLY A 212 -2.68 -0.56 7.46
CA GLY A 212 -2.12 0.73 7.11
C GLY A 212 -3.14 1.53 6.29
N GLY A 213 -3.09 2.85 6.34
CA GLY A 213 -4.01 3.69 5.58
C GLY A 213 -3.35 4.97 5.09
N SER A 214 -3.71 5.39 3.87
CA SER A 214 -3.32 6.69 3.32
C SER A 214 -4.38 7.22 2.37
N ILE A 215 -4.36 8.52 2.17
CA ILE A 215 -5.18 9.22 1.18
C ILE A 215 -4.24 9.97 0.25
N ALA A 216 -4.55 10.00 -1.04
CA ALA A 216 -3.86 10.85 -2.00
C ALA A 216 -4.84 11.75 -2.75
N ALA A 217 -4.41 12.98 -2.97
CA ALA A 217 -5.06 13.94 -3.87
C ALA A 217 -4.47 13.77 -5.27
N VAL A 218 -5.29 13.34 -6.22
CA VAL A 218 -4.87 13.07 -7.60
C VAL A 218 -5.60 14.04 -8.52
N LYS A 219 -4.83 14.91 -9.17
CA LYS A 219 -5.32 15.88 -10.14
C LYS A 219 -4.63 15.64 -11.48
N ASP A 220 -5.42 15.57 -12.56
CA ASP A 220 -4.90 15.32 -13.92
C ASP A 220 -4.05 14.04 -13.99
N GLY A 221 -4.42 13.00 -13.25
CA GLY A 221 -3.69 11.74 -13.14
C GLY A 221 -2.38 11.79 -12.35
N LYS A 222 -2.04 12.92 -11.71
CA LYS A 222 -0.83 13.14 -10.93
C LYS A 222 -1.14 13.33 -9.45
N CYS A 223 -0.33 12.74 -8.59
CA CYS A 223 -0.41 13.01 -7.16
C CYS A 223 0.07 14.43 -6.85
N ILE A 224 -0.75 15.22 -6.17
CA ILE A 224 -0.39 16.57 -5.73
C ILE A 224 -0.22 16.69 -4.22
N ASP A 225 -0.75 15.73 -3.45
CA ASP A 225 -0.54 15.61 -2.01
C ASP A 225 -0.91 14.18 -1.52
N THR A 226 -0.37 13.76 -0.39
CA THR A 226 -0.69 12.48 0.24
C THR A 226 -0.48 12.54 1.75
N THR A 227 -1.14 11.67 2.51
CA THR A 227 -1.17 11.73 3.96
C THR A 227 0.06 11.17 4.65
N MET A 228 0.67 10.11 4.12
CA MET A 228 1.92 9.57 4.68
C MET A 228 3.10 10.50 4.37
N GLY A 229 4.04 10.61 5.31
CA GLY A 229 5.11 11.59 5.28
C GLY A 229 6.46 11.03 4.84
N LEU A 230 7.49 11.39 5.62
CA LEU A 230 8.84 10.82 5.52
C LEU A 230 8.80 9.30 5.71
N THR A 231 7.94 8.84 6.61
CA THR A 231 7.70 7.43 6.93
C THR A 231 6.20 7.12 6.79
N PRO A 232 5.80 5.83 6.76
CA PRO A 232 4.38 5.46 6.75
C PRO A 232 3.61 5.72 8.06
N LEU A 233 4.09 6.60 8.93
CA LEU A 233 3.50 6.92 10.23
C LEU A 233 2.52 8.09 10.17
N GLU A 234 2.91 9.19 9.49
CA GLU A 234 2.12 10.43 9.38
C GLU A 234 0.78 10.20 8.69
N GLY A 235 -0.20 11.04 8.99
CA GLY A 235 -1.50 11.06 8.34
C GLY A 235 -2.61 10.43 9.16
N LEU A 236 -3.25 9.41 8.62
CA LEU A 236 -4.42 8.76 9.19
C LEU A 236 -4.10 8.00 10.48
N MET A 237 -5.08 7.91 11.36
CA MET A 237 -5.10 6.89 12.40
C MET A 237 -5.24 5.52 11.72
N MET A 238 -4.35 4.57 12.05
CA MET A 238 -4.29 3.25 11.41
C MET A 238 -4.51 2.15 12.46
N GLY A 239 -4.38 0.90 12.08
CA GLY A 239 -4.58 -0.21 13.02
C GLY A 239 -3.70 -0.12 14.26
N THR A 240 -2.38 0.14 14.08
CA THR A 240 -1.41 0.23 15.18
C THR A 240 -0.59 1.52 15.20
N ARG A 241 -0.72 2.38 14.16
CA ARG A 241 0.01 3.64 14.01
C ARG A 241 -0.88 4.82 14.40
N CYS A 242 -0.30 5.79 15.10
CA CYS A 242 -1.08 6.94 15.59
C CYS A 242 -1.56 7.88 14.47
N GLY A 243 -0.85 7.98 13.35
CA GLY A 243 -1.03 9.07 12.39
C GLY A 243 -0.53 10.40 12.93
N ASP A 244 -1.17 11.49 12.53
CA ASP A 244 -0.80 12.83 12.98
C ASP A 244 -0.87 13.00 14.50
N ILE A 245 0.20 13.53 15.05
CA ILE A 245 0.31 13.90 16.46
C ILE A 245 1.16 15.15 16.58
N ASP A 246 0.89 15.98 17.59
CA ASP A 246 1.75 17.10 17.90
C ASP A 246 3.16 16.65 18.29
N GLY A 247 4.19 17.19 17.63
CA GLY A 247 5.60 16.92 17.96
C GLY A 247 5.96 17.27 19.42
N GLY A 248 5.30 18.27 20.00
CA GLY A 248 5.43 18.61 21.42
C GLY A 248 4.90 17.50 22.33
N ALA A 249 3.80 16.83 21.96
CA ALA A 249 3.29 15.69 22.71
C ALA A 249 4.28 14.52 22.71
N ILE A 250 4.95 14.26 21.56
CA ILE A 250 5.97 13.21 21.45
C ILE A 250 7.10 13.45 22.45
N THR A 251 7.71 14.63 22.41
CA THR A 251 8.84 14.98 23.31
C THR A 251 8.41 15.04 24.78
N TYR A 252 7.17 15.45 25.05
CA TYR A 252 6.62 15.47 26.41
C TYR A 252 6.49 14.05 26.98
N ILE A 253 5.92 13.11 26.21
CA ILE A 253 5.77 11.70 26.65
C ILE A 253 7.14 11.07 26.85
N MET A 254 8.08 11.25 25.90
CA MET A 254 9.46 10.75 26.05
C MET A 254 10.07 11.19 27.36
N LYS A 255 9.94 12.49 27.70
CA LYS A 255 10.50 13.07 28.93
C LYS A 255 9.80 12.54 30.18
N LYS A 256 8.48 12.35 30.16
CA LYS A 256 7.70 11.88 31.33
C LYS A 256 7.93 10.41 31.63
N GLU A 257 7.97 9.57 30.57
CA GLU A 257 8.08 8.11 30.67
C GLU A 257 9.55 7.63 30.56
N GLY A 258 10.51 8.53 30.30
CA GLY A 258 11.92 8.17 30.13
C GLY A 258 12.20 7.36 28.85
N LEU A 259 11.39 7.51 27.80
CA LEU A 259 11.51 6.72 26.58
C LEU A 259 12.66 7.21 25.70
N THR A 260 13.40 6.23 25.17
CA THR A 260 14.36 6.46 24.08
C THR A 260 13.62 6.75 22.75
N PRO A 261 14.28 7.33 21.74
CA PRO A 261 13.69 7.51 20.41
C PRO A 261 13.14 6.21 19.80
N ASP A 262 13.82 5.07 19.98
CA ASP A 262 13.39 3.77 19.44
C ASP A 262 12.15 3.22 20.16
N GLU A 263 12.09 3.39 21.48
CA GLU A 263 10.90 3.02 22.26
C GLU A 263 9.70 3.90 21.89
N MET A 264 9.92 5.19 21.67
CA MET A 264 8.88 6.11 21.20
C MET A 264 8.44 5.76 19.80
N SER A 265 9.34 5.45 18.89
CA SER A 265 9.02 4.96 17.55
C SER A 265 8.17 3.68 17.62
N THR A 266 8.52 2.75 18.51
CA THR A 266 7.74 1.52 18.75
C THR A 266 6.33 1.84 19.25
N LEU A 267 6.19 2.77 20.19
CA LEU A 267 4.91 3.20 20.72
C LEU A 267 4.01 3.75 19.59
N LEU A 268 4.54 4.69 18.80
CA LEU A 268 3.77 5.35 17.75
C LEU A 268 3.39 4.43 16.59
N ASN A 269 4.25 3.45 16.26
CA ASN A 269 4.05 2.56 15.11
C ASN A 269 3.31 1.25 15.43
N LYS A 270 3.48 0.71 16.66
CA LYS A 270 3.04 -0.65 17.00
C LYS A 270 2.03 -0.73 18.15
N LYS A 271 1.89 0.33 18.96
CA LYS A 271 1.07 0.33 20.17
C LYS A 271 0.02 1.46 20.20
N SER A 272 -0.15 2.15 19.09
CA SER A 272 -1.07 3.29 18.93
C SER A 272 -2.22 2.97 17.98
N GLY A 273 -2.81 3.98 17.39
CA GLY A 273 -3.92 3.82 16.44
C GLY A 273 -5.16 3.17 17.07
N VAL A 274 -5.84 2.35 16.28
CA VAL A 274 -7.03 1.61 16.75
C VAL A 274 -6.68 0.73 17.96
N LEU A 275 -5.56 -0.01 17.90
CA LEU A 275 -5.10 -0.83 19.01
C LEU A 275 -4.91 0.00 20.29
N GLY A 276 -4.23 1.16 20.19
CA GLY A 276 -3.95 2.00 21.36
C GLY A 276 -5.18 2.64 21.96
N MET A 277 -6.19 2.95 21.15
CA MET A 277 -7.43 3.59 21.60
C MET A 277 -8.49 2.58 22.05
N PHE A 278 -8.68 1.49 21.31
CA PHE A 278 -9.63 0.44 21.62
C PHE A 278 -9.12 -0.53 22.70
N GLU A 279 -7.79 -0.72 22.79
CA GLU A 279 -7.06 -1.53 23.77
C GLU A 279 -7.33 -3.05 23.70
N LYS A 280 -8.13 -3.51 22.74
CA LYS A 280 -8.48 -4.94 22.57
C LYS A 280 -7.91 -5.52 21.28
N SER A 281 -8.00 -4.78 20.18
CA SER A 281 -7.61 -5.25 18.86
C SER A 281 -7.30 -4.08 17.92
N SER A 282 -6.51 -4.37 16.89
CA SER A 282 -6.33 -3.45 15.73
C SER A 282 -7.25 -3.81 14.56
N ASP A 283 -8.04 -4.89 14.66
CA ASP A 283 -8.93 -5.35 13.60
C ASP A 283 -10.21 -4.52 13.58
N MET A 284 -10.46 -3.86 12.45
CA MET A 284 -11.63 -3.01 12.28
C MET A 284 -12.97 -3.79 12.32
N ARG A 285 -12.95 -5.10 12.07
CA ARG A 285 -14.16 -5.94 12.19
C ARG A 285 -14.53 -6.15 13.66
N GLU A 286 -13.53 -6.41 14.50
CA GLU A 286 -13.74 -6.54 15.95
C GLU A 286 -14.17 -5.20 16.56
N LEU A 287 -13.65 -4.09 16.05
CA LEU A 287 -14.08 -2.75 16.46
C LEU A 287 -15.55 -2.52 16.07
N GLU A 288 -15.95 -2.84 14.84
CA GLU A 288 -17.34 -2.70 14.35
C GLU A 288 -18.31 -3.54 15.18
N ASP A 289 -17.95 -4.78 15.51
CA ASP A 289 -18.74 -5.65 16.40
C ASP A 289 -18.86 -5.07 17.82
N ALA A 290 -17.82 -4.46 18.35
CA ALA A 290 -17.84 -3.81 19.66
C ALA A 290 -18.71 -2.53 19.66
N VAL A 291 -18.67 -1.75 18.58
CA VAL A 291 -19.55 -0.60 18.37
C VAL A 291 -21.02 -1.04 18.34
N ALA A 292 -21.32 -2.13 17.63
CA ALA A 292 -22.68 -2.69 17.57
C ALA A 292 -23.19 -3.14 18.94
N ARG A 293 -22.30 -3.56 19.85
CA ARG A 293 -22.64 -3.87 21.26
C ARG A 293 -22.75 -2.64 22.16
N GLY A 294 -22.47 -1.45 21.64
CA GLY A 294 -22.57 -0.20 22.41
C GLY A 294 -21.36 0.09 23.32
N GLU A 295 -20.19 -0.50 23.06
CA GLU A 295 -18.99 -0.27 23.87
C GLU A 295 -18.46 1.17 23.66
N GLU A 296 -18.49 2.00 24.70
CA GLU A 296 -18.13 3.43 24.64
C GLU A 296 -16.74 3.68 24.05
N ARG A 297 -15.73 2.89 24.45
CA ARG A 297 -14.36 3.00 23.95
C ARG A 297 -14.28 2.66 22.46
N ALA A 298 -15.04 1.68 21.99
CA ALA A 298 -15.12 1.32 20.57
C ALA A 298 -15.76 2.44 19.74
N ILE A 299 -16.89 3.00 20.23
CA ILE A 299 -17.58 4.13 19.59
C ILE A 299 -16.67 5.34 19.48
N LEU A 300 -15.92 5.68 20.54
CA LEU A 300 -14.94 6.77 20.51
C LEU A 300 -13.86 6.52 19.47
N THR A 301 -13.30 5.31 19.46
CA THR A 301 -12.20 4.90 18.55
C THR A 301 -12.66 4.97 17.09
N GLU A 302 -13.85 4.47 16.78
CA GLU A 302 -14.43 4.52 15.44
C GLU A 302 -14.68 5.96 14.97
N ASN A 303 -15.25 6.80 15.84
CA ASN A 303 -15.47 8.22 15.54
C ASN A 303 -14.15 8.96 15.26
N MET A 304 -13.10 8.69 16.04
CA MET A 304 -11.76 9.25 15.79
C MET A 304 -11.19 8.81 14.44
N TYR A 305 -11.38 7.54 14.09
CA TYR A 305 -10.90 6.97 12.84
C TYR A 305 -11.58 7.63 11.63
N PHE A 306 -12.91 7.69 11.60
CA PHE A 306 -13.67 8.32 10.52
C PHE A 306 -13.38 9.82 10.42
N TYR A 307 -13.31 10.51 11.55
CA TYR A 307 -13.03 11.94 11.61
C TYR A 307 -11.71 12.33 10.95
N ARG A 308 -10.64 11.53 11.18
CA ARG A 308 -9.34 11.77 10.58
C ARG A 308 -9.37 11.62 9.06
N ILE A 309 -10.05 10.59 8.55
CA ILE A 309 -10.21 10.36 7.11
C ILE A 309 -11.02 11.52 6.48
N THR A 310 -12.15 11.88 7.09
CA THR A 310 -12.99 12.96 6.60
C THR A 310 -12.26 14.31 6.54
N LYS A 311 -11.44 14.62 7.54
CA LYS A 311 -10.63 15.85 7.54
C LYS A 311 -9.67 15.91 6.35
N TYR A 312 -9.00 14.81 6.02
CA TYR A 312 -8.08 14.77 4.88
C TYR A 312 -8.82 14.88 3.55
N ILE A 313 -10.01 14.27 3.42
CA ILE A 313 -10.85 14.46 2.23
C ILE A 313 -11.19 15.96 2.07
N GLY A 314 -11.58 16.64 3.14
CA GLY A 314 -11.85 18.07 3.11
C GLY A 314 -10.61 18.91 2.75
N ALA A 315 -9.46 18.62 3.35
CA ALA A 315 -8.20 19.29 3.06
C ALA A 315 -7.77 19.13 1.60
N TYR A 316 -7.88 17.93 1.06
CA TYR A 316 -7.50 17.64 -0.32
C TYR A 316 -8.50 18.16 -1.34
N THR A 317 -9.77 18.25 -0.98
CA THR A 317 -10.76 18.97 -1.79
C THR A 317 -10.38 20.45 -1.94
N ALA A 318 -9.94 21.08 -0.85
CA ALA A 318 -9.45 22.46 -0.89
C ALA A 318 -8.16 22.58 -1.71
N ALA A 319 -7.19 21.66 -1.53
CA ALA A 319 -5.92 21.66 -2.26
C ALA A 319 -6.09 21.50 -3.79
N MET A 320 -7.12 20.78 -4.22
CA MET A 320 -7.44 20.58 -5.64
C MET A 320 -8.42 21.62 -6.21
N ASP A 321 -8.96 22.51 -5.38
CA ASP A 321 -10.06 23.42 -5.75
C ASP A 321 -11.30 22.64 -6.24
N GLY A 322 -11.71 21.66 -5.44
CA GLY A 322 -12.86 20.78 -5.71
C GLY A 322 -12.50 19.30 -5.76
N VAL A 323 -13.52 18.47 -5.94
CA VAL A 323 -13.41 17.01 -6.06
C VAL A 323 -14.53 16.48 -6.96
N ASP A 324 -14.18 15.56 -7.87
CA ASP A 324 -15.14 14.88 -8.74
C ASP A 324 -15.46 13.47 -8.22
N VAL A 325 -14.43 12.78 -7.68
CA VAL A 325 -14.56 11.39 -7.24
C VAL A 325 -13.85 11.21 -5.90
N ILE A 326 -14.53 10.56 -4.97
CA ILE A 326 -13.95 10.00 -3.75
C ILE A 326 -13.97 8.47 -3.92
N LEU A 327 -12.80 7.86 -3.82
CA LEU A 327 -12.61 6.45 -4.11
C LEU A 327 -12.11 5.73 -2.86
N PHE A 328 -12.75 4.60 -2.51
CA PHE A 328 -12.36 3.71 -1.42
C PHE A 328 -11.73 2.43 -1.95
N THR A 329 -10.59 2.06 -1.36
CA THR A 329 -9.83 0.84 -1.65
C THR A 329 -9.12 0.34 -0.39
N GLY A 330 -8.44 -0.80 -0.48
CA GLY A 330 -7.83 -1.46 0.67
C GLY A 330 -8.84 -2.23 1.50
N GLY A 331 -8.36 -3.09 2.38
CA GLY A 331 -9.21 -4.08 3.07
C GLY A 331 -10.44 -3.52 3.77
N VAL A 332 -10.32 -2.38 4.46
CA VAL A 332 -11.45 -1.66 5.11
C VAL A 332 -12.28 -0.93 4.06
N GLY A 333 -11.62 -0.15 3.18
CA GLY A 333 -12.30 0.63 2.16
C GLY A 333 -13.15 -0.21 1.21
N GLU A 334 -12.68 -1.40 0.85
CA GLU A 334 -13.37 -2.32 -0.06
C GLU A 334 -14.52 -3.10 0.60
N ASN A 335 -14.41 -3.39 1.91
CA ASN A 335 -15.26 -4.41 2.53
C ASN A 335 -16.18 -3.89 3.65
N GLN A 336 -15.95 -2.68 4.21
CA GLN A 336 -16.76 -2.16 5.31
C GLN A 336 -17.65 -0.99 4.88
N ALA A 337 -18.93 -1.28 4.71
CA ALA A 337 -19.95 -0.29 4.34
C ALA A 337 -20.11 0.81 5.41
N THR A 338 -20.02 0.44 6.69
CA THR A 338 -20.07 1.33 7.85
C THR A 338 -18.95 2.36 7.83
N ALA A 339 -17.71 1.96 7.50
CA ALA A 339 -16.59 2.87 7.38
C ALA A 339 -16.83 3.91 6.26
N ARG A 340 -17.25 3.47 5.09
CA ARG A 340 -17.54 4.38 3.97
C ARG A 340 -18.68 5.36 4.30
N SER A 341 -19.75 4.86 4.91
CA SER A 341 -20.87 5.72 5.36
C SER A 341 -20.44 6.70 6.45
N GLY A 342 -19.68 6.21 7.44
CA GLY A 342 -19.20 7.04 8.55
C GLY A 342 -18.29 8.17 8.08
N VAL A 343 -17.36 7.88 7.17
CA VAL A 343 -16.47 8.88 6.56
C VAL A 343 -17.26 9.90 5.73
N CYS A 344 -18.25 9.46 4.96
CA CYS A 344 -19.03 10.34 4.08
C CYS A 344 -20.12 11.12 4.79
N LYS A 345 -20.43 10.80 6.06
CA LYS A 345 -21.56 11.36 6.81
C LYS A 345 -21.61 12.90 6.84
N THR A 346 -20.46 13.55 6.90
CA THR A 346 -20.37 15.02 6.99
C THR A 346 -19.92 15.68 5.68
N LEU A 347 -19.80 14.93 4.59
CA LEU A 347 -19.38 15.44 3.28
C LEU A 347 -20.54 15.94 2.40
N GLY A 348 -21.75 16.06 2.96
CA GLY A 348 -22.93 16.56 2.26
C GLY A 348 -22.76 17.98 1.70
N TYR A 349 -21.92 18.81 2.32
CA TYR A 349 -21.61 20.15 1.82
C TYR A 349 -20.83 20.13 0.47
N LEU A 350 -20.16 19.03 0.15
CA LEU A 350 -19.55 18.79 -1.16
C LEU A 350 -20.56 18.25 -2.19
N GLY A 351 -21.78 17.95 -1.76
CA GLY A 351 -22.80 17.29 -2.58
C GLY A 351 -22.65 15.76 -2.64
N VAL A 352 -21.93 15.16 -1.67
CA VAL A 352 -21.83 13.71 -1.51
C VAL A 352 -23.16 13.16 -0.96
N LYS A 353 -23.70 12.15 -1.64
CA LYS A 353 -24.87 11.39 -1.20
C LYS A 353 -24.61 9.90 -1.40
N ILE A 354 -24.53 9.14 -0.32
CA ILE A 354 -24.36 7.69 -0.34
C ILE A 354 -25.70 6.99 -0.52
N ASP A 355 -25.75 6.01 -1.41
CA ASP A 355 -26.88 5.08 -1.54
C ASP A 355 -26.64 3.90 -0.59
N PRO A 356 -27.50 3.69 0.43
CA PRO A 356 -27.29 2.63 1.43
C PRO A 356 -27.26 1.21 0.84
N GLU A 357 -28.02 0.95 -0.23
CA GLU A 357 -28.09 -0.37 -0.85
C GLU A 357 -26.86 -0.61 -1.73
N LYS A 358 -26.47 0.35 -2.57
CA LYS A 358 -25.26 0.28 -3.39
C LYS A 358 -24.00 0.15 -2.51
N ASN A 359 -24.01 0.80 -1.34
CA ASN A 359 -22.89 0.76 -0.39
C ASN A 359 -22.66 -0.60 0.30
N LYS A 360 -23.57 -1.56 0.19
CA LYS A 360 -23.39 -2.92 0.73
C LYS A 360 -22.37 -3.75 -0.04
N VAL A 361 -21.83 -3.25 -1.15
CA VAL A 361 -20.81 -3.92 -1.94
C VAL A 361 -19.58 -4.30 -1.11
N ARG A 362 -18.96 -5.44 -1.42
CA ARG A 362 -17.74 -5.95 -0.80
C ARG A 362 -16.80 -6.49 -1.87
N GLY A 363 -15.56 -5.97 -1.91
CA GLY A 363 -14.49 -6.46 -2.78
C GLY A 363 -14.78 -6.43 -4.29
N LYS A 364 -15.68 -5.54 -4.73
CA LYS A 364 -16.05 -5.38 -6.15
C LYS A 364 -16.12 -3.91 -6.52
N GLU A 365 -15.86 -3.62 -7.78
CA GLU A 365 -16.06 -2.28 -8.35
C GLU A 365 -17.54 -1.87 -8.30
N ALA A 366 -17.81 -0.71 -7.73
CA ALA A 366 -19.18 -0.18 -7.68
C ALA A 366 -19.19 1.33 -7.43
N ILE A 367 -20.13 2.02 -8.08
CA ILE A 367 -20.55 3.38 -7.68
C ILE A 367 -21.50 3.20 -6.50
N ILE A 368 -21.16 3.79 -5.35
CA ILE A 368 -21.94 3.68 -4.11
C ILE A 368 -22.67 4.98 -3.74
N SER A 369 -22.49 6.03 -4.53
CA SER A 369 -23.27 7.25 -4.42
C SER A 369 -24.59 7.15 -5.18
N THR A 370 -25.57 7.99 -4.79
CA THR A 370 -26.81 8.16 -5.53
C THR A 370 -26.55 8.79 -6.91
N ASP A 371 -27.50 8.67 -7.82
CA ASP A 371 -27.35 9.18 -9.19
C ASP A 371 -27.29 10.72 -9.23
N ASP A 372 -27.96 11.38 -8.28
CA ASP A 372 -27.98 12.84 -8.09
C ASP A 372 -26.83 13.37 -7.20
N SER A 373 -25.92 12.50 -6.75
CA SER A 373 -24.72 12.92 -6.03
C SER A 373 -23.81 13.73 -6.95
N LYS A 374 -23.46 14.94 -6.51
CA LYS A 374 -22.54 15.81 -7.25
C LYS A 374 -21.13 15.23 -7.36
N VAL A 375 -20.64 14.69 -6.26
CA VAL A 375 -19.36 13.96 -6.18
C VAL A 375 -19.66 12.47 -6.25
N LYS A 376 -19.03 11.75 -7.16
CA LYS A 376 -19.16 10.30 -7.24
C LYS A 376 -18.36 9.64 -6.13
N VAL A 377 -18.96 8.68 -5.43
CA VAL A 377 -18.27 7.85 -4.45
C VAL A 377 -18.21 6.42 -5.00
N VAL A 378 -17.00 5.87 -5.06
CA VAL A 378 -16.74 4.63 -5.78
C VAL A 378 -15.88 3.69 -4.93
N VAL A 379 -16.12 2.40 -5.06
CA VAL A 379 -15.23 1.35 -4.54
C VAL A 379 -14.49 0.75 -5.72
N ILE A 380 -13.17 0.72 -5.65
CA ILE A 380 -12.30 0.02 -6.63
C ILE A 380 -11.32 -0.85 -5.82
N PRO A 381 -11.41 -2.17 -5.90
CA PRO A 381 -10.39 -3.04 -5.31
C PRO A 381 -9.02 -2.79 -5.90
N THR A 382 -8.00 -2.66 -5.04
CA THR A 382 -6.63 -2.48 -5.51
C THR A 382 -6.03 -3.79 -6.00
N ASP A 383 -5.17 -3.72 -7.01
CA ASP A 383 -4.34 -4.84 -7.48
C ASP A 383 -2.91 -4.33 -7.74
N GLU A 384 -2.18 -4.17 -6.65
CA GLU A 384 -0.79 -3.67 -6.70
C GLU A 384 0.12 -4.63 -7.47
N GLU A 385 -0.09 -5.94 -7.32
CA GLU A 385 0.73 -6.94 -8.00
C GLU A 385 0.50 -6.92 -9.52
N LEU A 386 -0.73 -6.70 -9.97
CA LEU A 386 -1.01 -6.52 -11.40
C LEU A 386 -0.37 -5.24 -11.93
N MET A 387 -0.35 -4.17 -11.14
CA MET A 387 0.33 -2.94 -11.53
C MET A 387 1.84 -3.15 -11.67
N ILE A 388 2.45 -3.84 -10.70
CA ILE A 388 3.88 -4.20 -10.74
C ILE A 388 4.19 -5.07 -11.97
N ALA A 389 3.37 -6.07 -12.25
CA ALA A 389 3.53 -6.94 -13.41
C ALA A 389 3.40 -6.16 -14.73
N THR A 390 2.47 -5.20 -14.79
CA THR A 390 2.26 -4.35 -15.97
C THR A 390 3.46 -3.45 -16.23
N ASP A 391 3.96 -2.75 -15.20
CA ASP A 391 5.16 -1.94 -15.31
C ASP A 391 6.38 -2.76 -15.75
N THR A 392 6.51 -3.97 -15.17
CA THR A 392 7.60 -4.88 -15.52
C THR A 392 7.54 -5.26 -17.01
N MET A 393 6.36 -5.61 -17.51
CA MET A 393 6.15 -5.91 -18.93
C MET A 393 6.44 -4.69 -19.83
N ASP A 394 5.96 -3.51 -19.45
CA ASP A 394 6.10 -2.29 -20.26
C ASP A 394 7.58 -1.86 -20.38
N ILE A 395 8.36 -1.96 -19.30
CA ILE A 395 9.80 -1.69 -19.31
C ILE A 395 10.52 -2.66 -20.25
N LEU A 396 10.25 -3.96 -20.15
CA LEU A 396 10.86 -4.96 -21.03
C LEU A 396 10.49 -4.76 -22.50
N ASN A 397 9.25 -4.44 -22.79
CA ASN A 397 8.81 -4.15 -24.16
C ASN A 397 9.50 -2.90 -24.74
N SER A 398 9.84 -1.93 -23.89
CA SER A 398 10.57 -0.72 -24.32
C SER A 398 12.02 -1.00 -24.65
N MET A 399 12.66 -1.99 -24.02
CA MET A 399 14.05 -2.40 -24.29
C MET A 399 14.21 -3.18 -25.60
N ASN A 400 13.13 -3.79 -26.09
CA ASN A 400 13.12 -4.59 -27.30
C ASN A 400 12.75 -3.77 -28.56
N LYS A 401 12.55 -2.49 -28.43
CA LYS A 401 12.31 -1.53 -29.52
C LYS A 401 13.58 -0.74 -29.83
#